data_8935ceaed7ba7f06c4f77e0a99d5138a
#
_entry.id   8935ceaed7ba7f06c4f77e0a99d5138a
#
_cell.length_a   1.000
_cell.length_b   1.000
_cell.length_c   1.000
_cell.angle_alpha   90.00
_cell.angle_beta   90.00
_cell.angle_gamma   90.00
#
_symmetry.space_group_name_H-M   'P 1'
#
loop_
_entity.id
_entity.type
_entity.pdbx_description
1 polymer ?
#
loop_
_entity_poly.entity_id
_entity_poly.type
_entity_poly.pdbx_seq_one_letter_code
_entity_poly.pdbx_strand_id
1 'polypeptide(L)'
;MAFPFFQQASRRRGKARTAVPQAPAQQRSPAQRKHRRSRGVALIIALVSITLLTVVATEFAYNSRVDLQLAANQRDEVRAYYMARSGLSLGRLLLRFQKQVDQTPIPNPASILGALGGLTGGGSTGGAGANAFQPQSLNLQLWKLARVDCHMLKGLVKSDGAQGEDGRPVETEPVAVDPNFQMEGEDGESAGAATQMAAQMQRRSFGGFEGCFLATISDEEEKLNVMRLNTGGAESQATAARMLDMFADKRFEFLWQQDDANKTRSTPRDTILALKDWSDEDTTQSTLNEKDPTNPFVSGFADEGSPYSRYEPRYDVKNARFDSLDELYRVHGVNDRFMAAFRDRLTVYPDINSKPNVNTDDPIMLGLAIMSAADPNRPDPRLTDPVFLNELISRIRAARMFSFFGMSVSDFVGVIEQAGIAVNPLIKGNVQQNRYLGDKSKTFTIKSVGEAGSVQKTLTAVIRLDDGLGKLVYYREE
;
A
#
# COMPACT_ATOMS: atom_id res chain seq x y z
N MET A 1 -14.34 14.44 35.82
CA MET A 1 -14.36 14.65 37.28
C MET A 1 -14.05 16.10 37.60
N ALA A 2 -14.81 16.68 38.43
CA ALA A 2 -15.22 18.02 38.73
C ALA A 2 -14.15 19.00 39.20
N PHE A 3 -14.35 20.23 38.80
CA PHE A 3 -13.86 21.49 39.47
C PHE A 3 -14.24 21.58 40.94
N PRO A 4 -13.63 22.49 41.73
CA PRO A 4 -14.29 23.78 41.99
C PRO A 4 -13.30 24.98 42.07
N PHE A 5 -13.59 26.15 41.51
CA PHE A 5 -14.34 27.31 42.00
C PHE A 5 -14.12 27.64 43.49
N PHE A 6 -13.49 28.79 43.78
CA PHE A 6 -13.87 29.61 44.93
C PHE A 6 -13.75 31.10 44.63
N GLN A 7 -14.87 31.71 44.88
CA GLN A 7 -15.26 33.09 44.69
C GLN A 7 -15.22 33.85 46.05
N GLN A 8 -15.11 35.16 45.92
CA GLN A 8 -15.71 36.20 46.80
C GLN A 8 -15.02 36.51 48.13
N ALA A 9 -14.84 37.68 48.40
CA ALA A 9 -15.51 38.98 48.52
C ALA A 9 -15.37 39.50 49.98
N SER A 10 -15.15 40.67 50.11
CA SER A 10 -15.95 41.83 50.55
C SER A 10 -15.36 42.60 51.73
N ARG A 11 -15.18 43.88 51.48
CA ARG A 11 -15.82 45.03 52.13
C ARG A 11 -15.79 45.10 53.66
N ARG A 12 -15.22 46.20 54.18
CA ARG A 12 -15.87 47.31 54.94
C ARG A 12 -14.81 48.18 55.60
N ARG A 13 -14.74 49.48 55.22
CA ARG A 13 -15.39 50.66 55.83
C ARG A 13 -15.07 50.88 57.33
N GLY A 14 -14.35 51.96 57.59
CA GLY A 14 -15.02 52.94 58.35
C GLY A 14 -14.17 53.73 59.34
N LYS A 15 -14.15 55.05 59.15
CA LYS A 15 -14.24 56.16 60.13
C LYS A 15 -13.02 56.41 61.04
N ALA A 16 -12.30 57.49 60.83
CA ALA A 16 -12.55 58.92 61.11
C ALA A 16 -12.34 59.36 62.58
N ARG A 17 -11.68 60.49 62.67
CA ARG A 17 -11.61 61.46 63.78
C ARG A 17 -10.50 61.26 64.79
N THR A 18 -9.74 62.23 65.23
CA THR A 18 -9.75 63.70 65.26
C THR A 18 -8.39 64.14 65.77
N ALA A 19 -7.82 65.10 65.18
CA ALA A 19 -7.42 66.46 65.56
C ALA A 19 -6.71 66.72 66.89
N VAL A 20 -5.47 67.16 66.78
CA VAL A 20 -4.89 68.43 67.28
C VAL A 20 -4.62 68.54 68.82
N PRO A 21 -3.66 69.37 69.34
CA PRO A 21 -2.60 70.21 68.72
C PRO A 21 -1.21 70.31 69.44
N GLN A 22 -0.24 70.95 68.75
CA GLN A 22 0.78 71.92 69.14
C GLN A 22 1.80 71.59 70.27
N ALA A 23 3.03 71.73 70.00
CA ALA A 23 4.10 72.65 69.62
C ALA A 23 5.25 72.59 70.64
N PRO A 24 6.40 73.22 70.58
CA PRO A 24 7.23 73.63 69.50
C PRO A 24 8.71 73.14 69.57
N ALA A 25 9.35 73.22 68.46
CA ALA A 25 10.76 73.56 68.21
C ALA A 25 11.88 73.20 69.22
N GLN A 26 12.76 72.34 68.70
CA GLN A 26 14.19 72.64 68.88
C GLN A 26 14.95 72.12 67.60
N GLN A 27 15.55 73.08 66.95
CA GLN A 27 16.49 72.94 65.90
C GLN A 27 17.72 72.15 66.34
N ARG A 28 17.97 71.00 65.81
CA ARG A 28 19.31 70.42 65.77
C ARG A 28 19.63 70.13 64.30
N SER A 29 20.63 70.80 63.81
CA SER A 29 21.22 70.68 62.50
C SER A 29 21.52 69.20 62.17
N PRO A 30 21.14 68.72 60.97
CA PRO A 30 21.45 67.37 60.59
C PRO A 30 22.93 67.33 60.16
N ALA A 31 23.67 66.48 60.84
CA ALA A 31 24.97 66.03 60.36
C ALA A 31 24.79 65.44 59.01
N GLN A 32 25.36 66.05 57.95
CA GLN A 32 25.45 65.51 56.62
C GLN A 32 26.18 64.19 56.68
N ARG A 33 25.47 63.08 56.71
CA ARG A 33 25.98 61.76 56.34
C ARG A 33 26.28 61.80 54.79
N LYS A 34 27.53 61.98 54.46
CA LYS A 34 28.03 61.72 53.12
C LYS A 34 27.68 60.29 52.71
N HIS A 35 26.57 60.13 52.05
CA HIS A 35 26.30 58.87 51.30
C HIS A 35 27.44 58.65 50.33
N ARG A 36 28.40 57.81 50.66
CA ARG A 36 29.31 57.23 49.71
C ARG A 36 28.40 56.44 48.70
N ARG A 37 28.15 57.11 47.57
CA ARG A 37 27.42 56.46 46.43
C ARG A 37 28.23 55.22 46.02
N SER A 38 27.73 54.06 46.36
CA SER A 38 28.20 52.77 45.87
C SER A 38 27.78 52.64 44.40
N ARG A 39 28.44 53.42 43.52
CA ARG A 39 28.17 53.41 42.08
C ARG A 39 28.40 52.06 41.42
N GLY A 40 29.20 51.13 42.04
CA GLY A 40 29.47 49.81 41.54
C GLY A 40 28.34 48.77 41.77
N VAL A 41 27.59 48.87 42.87
CA VAL A 41 26.53 47.92 43.19
C VAL A 41 25.33 48.07 42.23
N ALA A 42 24.97 49.28 41.88
CA ALA A 42 23.89 49.55 40.92
C ALA A 42 24.22 48.98 39.52
N LEU A 43 25.48 49.05 39.09
CA LEU A 43 25.95 48.50 37.80
C LEU A 43 25.86 46.96 37.83
N ILE A 44 26.30 46.33 38.90
CA ILE A 44 26.22 44.84 39.07
C ILE A 44 24.77 44.39 39.03
N ILE A 45 23.87 45.07 39.78
CA ILE A 45 22.44 44.72 39.76
C ILE A 45 21.84 44.88 38.35
N ALA A 46 22.15 45.96 37.69
CA ALA A 46 21.69 46.19 36.31
C ALA A 46 22.21 45.07 35.34
N LEU A 47 23.46 44.69 35.50
CA LEU A 47 24.06 43.65 34.65
C LEU A 47 23.46 42.28 34.93
N VAL A 48 23.25 41.91 36.21
CA VAL A 48 22.56 40.66 36.55
C VAL A 48 21.10 40.67 36.09
N SER A 49 20.40 41.81 36.20
CA SER A 49 19.03 41.90 35.72
C SER A 49 18.95 41.78 34.21
N ILE A 50 19.87 42.36 33.43
CA ILE A 50 19.92 42.21 31.98
C ILE A 50 20.24 40.78 31.60
N THR A 51 21.22 40.14 32.23
CA THR A 51 21.55 38.73 31.91
C THR A 51 20.37 37.78 32.19
N LEU A 52 19.69 37.98 33.32
CA LEU A 52 18.53 37.19 33.71
C LEU A 52 17.36 37.39 32.73
N LEU A 53 17.07 38.64 32.35
CA LEU A 53 16.08 38.96 31.33
C LEU A 53 16.43 38.36 29.95
N THR A 54 17.72 38.40 29.57
CA THR A 54 18.15 37.81 28.33
C THR A 54 17.96 36.30 28.33
N VAL A 55 18.28 35.61 29.42
CA VAL A 55 18.06 34.15 29.54
C VAL A 55 16.57 33.81 29.40
N VAL A 56 15.71 34.52 30.14
CA VAL A 56 14.25 34.31 30.10
C VAL A 56 13.70 34.61 28.69
N ALA A 57 14.18 35.68 28.07
CA ALA A 57 13.75 36.05 26.71
C ALA A 57 14.18 35.00 25.64
N THR A 58 15.41 34.47 25.78
CA THR A 58 15.89 33.41 24.84
C THR A 58 15.13 32.12 25.04
N GLU A 59 14.86 31.74 26.29
CA GLU A 59 14.07 30.54 26.61
C GLU A 59 12.63 30.66 26.08
N PHE A 60 12.01 31.82 26.29
CA PHE A 60 10.67 32.08 25.74
C PHE A 60 10.65 32.04 24.21
N ALA A 61 11.64 32.67 23.57
CA ALA A 61 11.75 32.68 22.11
C ALA A 61 11.98 31.27 21.54
N TYR A 62 12.77 30.44 22.25
CA TYR A 62 12.99 29.04 21.87
C TYR A 62 11.70 28.22 21.99
N ASN A 63 11.02 28.27 23.13
CA ASN A 63 9.76 27.55 23.37
C ASN A 63 8.68 27.98 22.36
N SER A 64 8.56 29.29 22.08
CA SER A 64 7.61 29.78 21.09
C SER A 64 7.89 29.26 19.67
N ARG A 65 9.16 29.14 19.28
CA ARG A 65 9.53 28.52 17.98
C ARG A 65 9.18 27.04 17.92
N VAL A 66 9.46 26.30 19.00
CA VAL A 66 9.11 24.87 19.09
C VAL A 66 7.61 24.67 19.00
N ASP A 67 6.83 25.46 19.74
CA ASP A 67 5.37 25.40 19.71
C ASP A 67 4.81 25.71 18.32
N LEU A 68 5.39 26.69 17.63
CA LEU A 68 4.97 27.06 16.28
C LEU A 68 5.30 25.96 15.26
N GLN A 69 6.47 25.32 15.38
CA GLN A 69 6.84 24.18 14.56
C GLN A 69 5.92 22.99 14.82
N LEU A 70 5.61 22.71 16.09
CA LEU A 70 4.71 21.61 16.45
C LEU A 70 3.29 21.85 15.88
N ALA A 71 2.77 23.07 16.00
CA ALA A 71 1.48 23.44 15.43
C ALA A 71 1.47 23.33 13.90
N ALA A 72 2.58 23.75 13.24
CA ALA A 72 2.73 23.59 11.79
C ALA A 72 2.76 22.13 11.38
N ASN A 73 3.52 21.28 12.08
CA ASN A 73 3.58 19.84 11.81
C ASN A 73 2.22 19.17 12.00
N GLN A 74 1.47 19.49 13.06
CA GLN A 74 0.12 18.97 13.29
C GLN A 74 -0.84 19.36 12.15
N ARG A 75 -0.78 20.61 11.72
CA ARG A 75 -1.56 21.07 10.56
C ARG A 75 -1.20 20.28 9.30
N ASP A 76 0.09 20.10 9.04
CA ASP A 76 0.58 19.44 7.84
C ASP A 76 0.31 17.92 7.91
N GLU A 77 0.30 17.31 9.10
CA GLU A 77 -0.13 15.93 9.31
C GLU A 77 -1.59 15.70 8.87
N VAL A 78 -2.49 16.58 9.30
CA VAL A 78 -3.91 16.50 8.90
C VAL A 78 -4.05 16.70 7.39
N ARG A 79 -3.30 17.62 6.81
CA ARG A 79 -3.31 17.85 5.35
C ARG A 79 -2.80 16.62 4.60
N ALA A 80 -1.64 16.06 5.01
CA ALA A 80 -1.08 14.85 4.40
C ALA A 80 -2.06 13.68 4.47
N TYR A 81 -2.75 13.49 5.60
CA TYR A 81 -3.79 12.48 5.74
C TYR A 81 -4.93 12.67 4.71
N TYR A 82 -5.47 13.89 4.57
CA TYR A 82 -6.54 14.12 3.60
C TYR A 82 -6.06 14.00 2.15
N MET A 83 -4.81 14.33 1.86
CA MET A 83 -4.20 14.07 0.55
C MET A 83 -4.12 12.57 0.28
N ALA A 84 -3.60 11.76 1.21
CA ALA A 84 -3.57 10.31 1.09
C ALA A 84 -4.98 9.72 0.91
N ARG A 85 -5.96 10.21 1.67
CA ARG A 85 -7.36 9.80 1.56
C ARG A 85 -7.98 10.14 0.21
N SER A 86 -7.61 11.28 -0.37
CA SER A 86 -8.04 11.69 -1.71
C SER A 86 -7.49 10.74 -2.76
N GLY A 87 -6.19 10.40 -2.70
CA GLY A 87 -5.56 9.42 -3.58
C GLY A 87 -6.21 8.03 -3.47
N LEU A 88 -6.50 7.57 -2.26
CA LEU A 88 -7.24 6.33 -2.02
C LEU A 88 -8.64 6.35 -2.67
N SER A 89 -9.37 7.46 -2.51
CA SER A 89 -10.71 7.60 -3.07
C SER A 89 -10.70 7.58 -4.59
N LEU A 90 -9.71 8.21 -5.21
CA LEU A 90 -9.51 8.19 -6.66
C LEU A 90 -9.08 6.83 -7.17
N GLY A 91 -8.19 6.13 -6.46
CA GLY A 91 -7.85 4.75 -6.76
C GLY A 91 -9.08 3.83 -6.75
N ARG A 92 -9.97 3.99 -5.74
CA ARG A 92 -11.24 3.27 -5.69
C ARG A 92 -12.16 3.61 -6.87
N LEU A 93 -12.21 4.87 -7.26
CA LEU A 93 -13.00 5.31 -8.41
C LEU A 93 -12.46 4.67 -9.70
N LEU A 94 -11.14 4.67 -9.88
CA LEU A 94 -10.49 4.03 -11.03
C LEU A 94 -10.80 2.53 -11.11
N LEU A 95 -10.72 1.81 -9.99
CA LEU A 95 -11.08 0.39 -9.93
C LEU A 95 -12.57 0.15 -10.23
N ARG A 96 -13.44 1.08 -9.85
CA ARG A 96 -14.86 1.01 -10.22
C ARG A 96 -15.04 1.18 -11.73
N PHE A 97 -14.32 2.11 -12.36
CA PHE A 97 -14.33 2.24 -13.81
C PHE A 97 -13.77 0.99 -14.49
N GLN A 98 -12.71 0.40 -13.95
CA GLN A 98 -12.19 -0.89 -14.41
C GLN A 98 -13.30 -1.95 -14.43
N LYS A 99 -14.01 -2.11 -13.32
CA LYS A 99 -15.13 -3.06 -13.22
C LYS A 99 -16.21 -2.78 -14.26
N GLN A 100 -16.53 -1.52 -14.52
CA GLN A 100 -17.51 -1.12 -15.51
C GLN A 100 -17.06 -1.47 -16.94
N VAL A 101 -15.80 -1.21 -17.27
CA VAL A 101 -15.19 -1.60 -18.55
C VAL A 101 -15.21 -3.11 -18.71
N ASP A 102 -14.87 -3.86 -17.65
CA ASP A 102 -14.87 -5.32 -17.62
C ASP A 102 -16.25 -5.95 -17.87
N GLN A 103 -17.32 -5.26 -17.48
CA GLN A 103 -18.70 -5.71 -17.61
C GLN A 103 -19.36 -5.25 -18.91
N THR A 104 -18.79 -4.24 -19.57
CA THR A 104 -19.37 -3.71 -20.81
C THR A 104 -18.93 -4.58 -22.00
N PRO A 105 -19.84 -5.27 -22.68
CA PRO A 105 -19.50 -5.96 -23.93
C PRO A 105 -19.15 -4.90 -24.96
N ILE A 106 -17.86 -4.71 -25.21
CA ILE A 106 -17.42 -3.73 -26.21
C ILE A 106 -17.67 -4.35 -27.60
N PRO A 107 -18.40 -3.65 -28.48
CA PRO A 107 -18.52 -4.09 -29.85
C PRO A 107 -17.12 -4.17 -30.48
N ASN A 108 -16.93 -5.18 -31.31
CA ASN A 108 -15.71 -5.58 -31.99
C ASN A 108 -14.73 -4.42 -32.24
N PRO A 109 -13.45 -4.50 -31.85
CA PRO A 109 -12.45 -3.45 -32.11
C PRO A 109 -12.40 -3.03 -33.58
N ALA A 110 -12.70 -3.95 -34.50
CA ALA A 110 -12.84 -3.66 -35.92
C ALA A 110 -13.99 -2.68 -36.23
N SER A 111 -15.07 -2.66 -35.44
CA SER A 111 -16.15 -1.68 -35.60
C SER A 111 -15.79 -0.31 -35.09
N ILE A 112 -14.97 -0.23 -34.02
CA ILE A 112 -14.44 1.04 -33.51
C ILE A 112 -13.39 1.61 -34.48
N LEU A 113 -12.50 0.76 -34.99
CA LEU A 113 -11.52 1.18 -35.97
C LEU A 113 -12.19 1.57 -37.31
N GLY A 114 -13.25 0.87 -37.72
CA GLY A 114 -14.07 1.22 -38.86
C GLY A 114 -14.84 2.54 -38.68
N ALA A 115 -15.35 2.80 -37.49
CA ALA A 115 -15.98 4.08 -37.15
C ALA A 115 -14.98 5.24 -37.09
N LEU A 116 -13.76 5.00 -36.60
CA LEU A 116 -12.65 5.98 -36.60
C LEU A 116 -12.09 6.20 -38.02
N GLY A 117 -12.01 5.13 -38.86
CA GLY A 117 -11.61 5.22 -40.24
C GLY A 117 -12.62 5.95 -41.14
N GLY A 118 -13.90 5.89 -40.79
CA GLY A 118 -14.96 6.67 -41.44
C GLY A 118 -14.89 8.18 -41.15
N LEU A 119 -14.24 8.62 -40.08
CA LEU A 119 -14.00 10.02 -39.77
C LEU A 119 -12.78 10.62 -40.48
N THR A 120 -11.88 9.77 -41.03
CA THR A 120 -10.66 10.21 -41.71
C THR A 120 -10.75 10.11 -43.24
N GLY A 121 -11.94 9.85 -43.80
CA GLY A 121 -12.25 10.03 -45.21
C GLY A 121 -11.31 9.30 -46.14
N GLY A 122 -11.39 7.99 -46.28
CA GLY A 122 -10.57 7.24 -47.25
C GLY A 122 -11.10 5.82 -47.55
N GLY A 123 -11.80 5.72 -48.67
CA GLY A 123 -11.81 4.57 -49.60
C GLY A 123 -12.23 3.20 -49.07
N SER A 124 -13.43 2.80 -49.44
CA SER A 124 -13.90 1.42 -49.45
C SER A 124 -12.97 0.51 -50.28
N THR A 125 -12.44 -0.53 -49.67
CA THR A 125 -12.14 -1.76 -50.40
C THR A 125 -12.83 -2.90 -49.69
N GLY A 126 -13.85 -3.42 -50.38
CA GLY A 126 -14.56 -4.61 -49.98
C GLY A 126 -13.74 -5.86 -50.18
N GLY A 127 -14.05 -6.86 -49.41
CA GLY A 127 -13.81 -8.23 -49.82
C GLY A 127 -13.14 -9.09 -48.76
N ALA A 128 -13.87 -10.12 -48.43
CA ALA A 128 -13.46 -11.44 -48.00
C ALA A 128 -13.37 -11.72 -46.50
N GLY A 129 -14.27 -12.58 -46.08
CA GLY A 129 -14.09 -13.46 -44.94
C GLY A 129 -14.65 -12.93 -43.62
N ALA A 130 -15.98 -12.84 -43.53
CA ALA A 130 -16.67 -12.80 -42.24
C ALA A 130 -16.55 -14.17 -41.55
N ASN A 131 -15.35 -14.51 -41.08
CA ASN A 131 -15.22 -15.41 -39.96
C ASN A 131 -15.70 -14.65 -38.73
N ALA A 132 -16.77 -15.16 -38.18
CA ALA A 132 -17.41 -14.63 -37.00
C ALA A 132 -16.37 -14.48 -35.86
N PHE A 133 -15.75 -13.30 -35.76
CA PHE A 133 -15.01 -12.91 -34.59
C PHE A 133 -16.05 -12.78 -33.46
N GLN A 134 -16.03 -13.76 -32.57
CA GLN A 134 -16.75 -13.67 -31.33
C GLN A 134 -16.34 -12.38 -30.62
N PRO A 135 -17.29 -11.68 -29.95
CA PRO A 135 -16.98 -10.47 -29.21
C PRO A 135 -15.94 -10.80 -28.14
N GLN A 136 -14.67 -10.48 -28.42
CA GLN A 136 -13.61 -10.60 -27.44
C GLN A 136 -13.82 -9.50 -26.40
N SER A 137 -13.89 -9.89 -25.14
CA SER A 137 -13.88 -8.95 -24.04
C SER A 137 -12.52 -8.26 -24.02
N LEU A 138 -12.51 -6.94 -24.22
CA LEU A 138 -11.29 -6.16 -24.05
C LEU A 138 -10.86 -6.24 -22.58
N ASN A 139 -9.67 -6.75 -22.35
CA ASN A 139 -9.09 -6.81 -21.01
C ASN A 139 -8.14 -5.63 -20.79
N LEU A 140 -8.70 -4.41 -20.86
CA LEU A 140 -7.95 -3.19 -20.66
C LEU A 140 -7.72 -2.98 -19.14
N GLN A 141 -6.49 -3.09 -18.69
CA GLN A 141 -6.11 -2.88 -17.30
C GLN A 141 -5.84 -1.39 -17.06
N LEU A 142 -6.92 -0.61 -16.87
CA LEU A 142 -6.84 0.84 -16.64
C LEU A 142 -5.97 1.20 -15.44
N TRP A 143 -5.96 0.37 -14.42
CA TRP A 143 -5.20 0.57 -13.20
C TRP A 143 -3.67 0.46 -13.40
N LYS A 144 -3.20 -0.30 -14.42
CA LYS A 144 -1.78 -0.33 -14.82
C LYS A 144 -1.37 0.90 -15.63
N LEU A 145 -2.29 1.49 -16.38
CA LEU A 145 -2.03 2.64 -17.24
C LEU A 145 -2.14 3.98 -16.52
N ALA A 146 -3.02 4.06 -15.52
CA ALA A 146 -3.33 5.31 -14.84
C ALA A 146 -2.44 5.50 -13.62
N ARG A 147 -1.58 6.51 -13.69
CA ARG A 147 -0.85 7.02 -12.54
C ARG A 147 -1.77 7.94 -11.74
N VAL A 148 -2.20 7.50 -10.56
CA VAL A 148 -3.14 8.27 -9.72
C VAL A 148 -2.33 9.21 -8.83
N ASP A 149 -2.00 10.37 -9.36
CA ASP A 149 -1.29 11.42 -8.63
C ASP A 149 -2.02 12.77 -8.70
N CYS A 150 -1.60 13.72 -7.87
CA CYS A 150 -2.17 15.06 -7.87
C CYS A 150 -1.93 15.82 -9.17
N HIS A 151 -0.95 15.44 -10.00
CA HIS A 151 -0.65 16.08 -11.27
C HIS A 151 -1.62 15.65 -12.37
N MET A 152 -2.03 14.38 -12.36
CA MET A 152 -3.05 13.89 -13.29
C MET A 152 -4.36 14.66 -13.14
N LEU A 153 -4.77 14.94 -11.92
CA LEU A 153 -6.01 15.69 -11.66
C LEU A 153 -5.90 17.17 -12.09
N LYS A 154 -4.73 17.78 -11.97
CA LYS A 154 -4.50 19.15 -12.45
C LYS A 154 -4.64 19.29 -13.97
N GLY A 155 -4.33 18.23 -14.71
CA GLY A 155 -4.54 18.17 -16.16
C GLY A 155 -6.02 18.01 -16.55
N LEU A 156 -6.83 17.36 -15.69
CA LEU A 156 -8.26 17.16 -15.94
C LEU A 156 -9.12 18.34 -15.52
N VAL A 157 -8.76 19.00 -14.41
CA VAL A 157 -9.43 20.22 -13.98
C VAL A 157 -8.75 21.38 -14.71
N LYS A 158 -9.26 21.77 -15.86
CA LYS A 158 -8.93 23.08 -16.44
C LYS A 158 -9.18 24.11 -15.36
N SER A 159 -8.11 24.65 -14.81
CA SER A 159 -8.21 25.83 -13.96
C SER A 159 -8.67 26.98 -14.86
N ASP A 160 -9.96 27.18 -14.99
CA ASP A 160 -10.45 28.52 -15.30
C ASP A 160 -9.95 29.40 -14.16
N GLY A 161 -8.89 30.17 -14.49
CA GLY A 161 -8.25 31.20 -13.72
C GLY A 161 -8.68 31.33 -12.25
N ALA A 162 -8.01 30.62 -11.35
CA ALA A 162 -7.96 31.06 -9.98
C ALA A 162 -7.09 32.33 -9.92
N GLN A 163 -7.71 33.47 -10.19
CA GLN A 163 -7.22 34.74 -9.74
C GLN A 163 -7.39 34.77 -8.24
N GLY A 164 -6.28 34.95 -7.52
CA GLY A 164 -6.35 35.30 -6.11
C GLY A 164 -7.25 36.54 -5.94
N GLU A 165 -7.87 36.68 -4.77
CA GLU A 165 -8.74 37.81 -4.43
C GLU A 165 -8.12 39.19 -4.75
N ASP A 166 -6.80 39.26 -5.02
CA ASP A 166 -6.04 40.45 -5.36
C ASP A 166 -5.65 40.54 -6.84
N GLY A 167 -6.15 39.71 -7.73
CA GLY A 167 -5.91 39.80 -9.17
C GLY A 167 -4.45 39.59 -9.63
N ARG A 168 -3.56 39.07 -8.75
CA ARG A 168 -2.17 38.79 -9.07
C ARG A 168 -1.97 37.28 -9.29
N PRO A 169 -1.11 36.87 -10.28
CA PRO A 169 -0.72 35.48 -10.40
C PRO A 169 0.01 35.06 -9.12
N VAL A 170 -0.39 33.95 -8.47
CA VAL A 170 0.33 33.42 -7.34
C VAL A 170 1.65 32.84 -7.86
N GLU A 171 2.76 33.54 -7.59
CA GLU A 171 4.11 33.05 -7.83
C GLU A 171 4.37 31.88 -6.87
N THR A 172 4.48 30.68 -7.43
CA THR A 172 4.84 29.46 -6.71
C THR A 172 6.36 29.33 -6.69
N GLU A 173 6.95 29.41 -5.50
CA GLU A 173 8.36 29.08 -5.30
C GLU A 173 8.63 27.61 -5.65
N PRO A 174 9.78 27.29 -6.31
CA PRO A 174 10.13 25.91 -6.63
C PRO A 174 10.53 25.17 -5.36
N VAL A 175 9.74 24.16 -4.98
CA VAL A 175 10.09 23.27 -3.89
C VAL A 175 11.16 22.29 -4.38
N ALA A 176 12.28 22.23 -3.67
CA ALA A 176 13.37 21.29 -3.94
C ALA A 176 12.88 19.84 -3.87
N VAL A 177 13.10 19.11 -4.94
CA VAL A 177 12.84 17.66 -4.99
C VAL A 177 13.97 16.99 -4.22
N ASP A 178 13.62 16.18 -3.22
CA ASP A 178 14.58 15.33 -2.52
C ASP A 178 15.21 14.36 -3.54
N PRO A 179 16.55 14.40 -3.75
CA PRO A 179 17.23 13.56 -4.73
C PRO A 179 17.20 12.05 -4.37
N ASN A 180 16.73 11.68 -3.17
CA ASN A 180 16.66 10.30 -2.71
C ASN A 180 15.34 9.60 -3.04
N PHE A 181 14.40 10.26 -3.71
CA PHE A 181 13.18 9.60 -4.19
C PHE A 181 13.48 8.85 -5.49
N GLN A 182 14.28 7.79 -5.42
CA GLN A 182 14.48 6.85 -6.52
C GLN A 182 13.33 5.84 -6.51
N MET A 183 12.46 5.92 -7.52
CA MET A 183 11.64 4.79 -7.93
C MET A 183 12.57 3.72 -8.50
N GLU A 184 12.75 2.62 -7.82
CA GLU A 184 13.29 1.40 -8.39
C GLU A 184 12.25 0.85 -9.39
N GLY A 185 12.40 1.19 -10.65
CA GLY A 185 11.77 0.56 -11.80
C GLY A 185 12.90 0.14 -12.73
N GLU A 186 13.08 -1.17 -12.84
CA GLU A 186 13.95 -1.79 -13.86
C GLU A 186 13.49 -1.35 -15.24
N ASP A 187 14.16 -0.38 -15.84
CA ASP A 187 14.45 -0.28 -17.29
C ASP A 187 15.09 1.10 -17.53
N GLY A 188 16.38 1.09 -17.66
CA GLY A 188 17.28 2.24 -17.54
C GLY A 188 17.37 3.22 -18.69
N GLU A 189 16.38 3.37 -19.61
CA GLU A 189 16.53 4.36 -20.70
C GLU A 189 15.33 5.31 -20.92
N SER A 190 14.16 5.01 -20.42
CA SER A 190 13.01 5.95 -20.51
C SER A 190 12.81 6.81 -19.27
N ALA A 191 13.49 6.51 -18.15
CA ALA A 191 13.36 7.23 -16.87
C ALA A 191 13.90 8.66 -16.95
N GLY A 192 14.91 8.95 -17.76
CA GLY A 192 15.53 10.28 -17.84
C GLY A 192 14.62 11.35 -18.44
N ALA A 193 13.82 11.02 -19.43
CA ALA A 193 12.91 11.99 -20.07
C ALA A 193 11.65 12.25 -19.21
N ALA A 194 11.13 11.20 -18.55
CA ALA A 194 9.99 11.31 -17.65
C ALA A 194 10.33 12.08 -16.37
N THR A 195 11.56 11.89 -15.85
CA THR A 195 12.04 12.59 -14.65
C THR A 195 12.29 14.08 -14.94
N GLN A 196 12.81 14.41 -16.13
CA GLN A 196 12.97 15.82 -16.54
C GLN A 196 11.64 16.52 -16.83
N MET A 197 10.65 15.85 -17.41
CA MET A 197 9.29 16.38 -17.55
C MET A 197 8.60 16.56 -16.20
N ALA A 198 8.79 15.64 -15.26
CA ALA A 198 8.23 15.76 -13.92
C ALA A 198 8.87 16.91 -13.11
N ALA A 199 10.16 17.18 -13.31
CA ALA A 199 10.85 18.30 -12.68
C ALA A 199 10.44 19.68 -13.22
N GLN A 200 9.95 19.73 -14.46
CA GLN A 200 9.45 20.97 -15.09
C GLN A 200 7.97 21.27 -14.82
N MET A 201 7.21 20.29 -14.34
CA MET A 201 5.84 20.54 -13.90
C MET A 201 5.84 21.16 -12.51
N GLN A 202 5.72 22.47 -12.43
CA GLN A 202 5.51 23.21 -11.19
C GLN A 202 4.43 22.54 -10.35
N ARG A 203 4.75 22.24 -9.07
CA ARG A 203 3.78 21.75 -8.08
C ARG A 203 2.74 22.85 -7.83
N ARG A 204 1.67 22.86 -8.58
CA ARG A 204 0.51 23.68 -8.27
C ARG A 204 -0.33 22.98 -7.21
N SER A 205 -0.81 23.73 -6.21
CA SER A 205 -1.72 23.18 -5.20
C SER A 205 -3.00 22.63 -5.83
N PHE A 206 -3.49 21.50 -5.34
CA PHE A 206 -4.77 20.94 -5.76
C PHE A 206 -5.89 21.59 -4.97
N GLY A 207 -6.83 22.26 -5.66
CA GLY A 207 -7.99 22.88 -5.02
C GLY A 207 -7.67 23.93 -3.94
N GLY A 208 -6.52 24.63 -4.02
CA GLY A 208 -6.07 25.58 -3.00
C GLY A 208 -5.39 24.96 -1.78
N PHE A 209 -5.23 23.63 -1.74
CA PHE A 209 -4.52 22.93 -0.66
C PHE A 209 -3.04 22.76 -1.02
N GLU A 210 -2.16 23.13 -0.10
CA GLU A 210 -0.73 22.82 -0.19
C GLU A 210 -0.54 21.34 0.11
N GLY A 211 0.06 20.62 -0.83
CA GLY A 211 0.31 19.20 -0.70
C GLY A 211 0.03 18.41 -1.99
N CYS A 212 0.42 17.16 -1.98
CA CYS A 212 0.23 16.25 -3.09
C CYS A 212 -0.06 14.85 -2.58
N PHE A 213 -0.52 13.97 -3.46
CA PHE A 213 -0.61 12.55 -3.18
C PHE A 213 -0.15 11.74 -4.39
N LEU A 214 0.32 10.54 -4.09
CA LEU A 214 0.62 9.49 -5.06
C LEU A 214 -0.09 8.22 -4.59
N ALA A 215 -0.98 7.68 -5.42
CA ALA A 215 -1.61 6.40 -5.15
C ALA A 215 -1.16 5.37 -6.18
N THR A 216 -0.66 4.24 -5.69
CA THR A 216 -0.29 3.07 -6.48
C THR A 216 -1.31 1.97 -6.27
N ILE A 217 -1.66 1.28 -7.34
CA ILE A 217 -2.59 0.16 -7.30
C ILE A 217 -1.80 -1.08 -7.69
N SER A 218 -1.89 -2.13 -6.88
CA SER A 218 -1.30 -3.43 -7.13
C SER A 218 -2.36 -4.51 -7.10
N ASP A 219 -2.18 -5.52 -7.93
CA ASP A 219 -3.06 -6.67 -8.02
C ASP A 219 -2.69 -7.70 -6.94
N GLU A 220 -3.62 -8.03 -6.06
CA GLU A 220 -3.41 -9.06 -5.03
C GLU A 220 -3.53 -10.49 -5.61
N GLU A 221 -4.17 -10.65 -6.75
CA GLU A 221 -4.30 -11.95 -7.39
C GLU A 221 -3.06 -12.32 -8.22
N GLU A 222 -2.12 -11.39 -8.42
CA GLU A 222 -0.77 -11.68 -8.92
C GLU A 222 0.17 -12.27 -7.87
N LYS A 223 -0.26 -12.30 -6.58
CA LYS A 223 0.51 -12.84 -5.47
C LYS A 223 0.03 -14.24 -5.07
N LEU A 224 0.91 -15.01 -4.47
CA LEU A 224 0.60 -16.35 -4.00
C LEU A 224 -0.26 -16.31 -2.74
N ASN A 225 -1.49 -16.76 -2.83
CA ASN A 225 -2.45 -16.73 -1.73
C ASN A 225 -2.20 -17.90 -0.76
N VAL A 226 -1.74 -17.55 0.46
CA VAL A 226 -1.45 -18.52 1.53
C VAL A 226 -2.70 -19.36 1.89
N MET A 227 -3.89 -18.74 1.84
CA MET A 227 -5.15 -19.42 2.18
C MET A 227 -5.48 -20.60 1.28
N ARG A 228 -4.88 -20.70 0.10
CA ARG A 228 -5.05 -21.82 -0.82
C ARG A 228 -4.42 -23.12 -0.34
N LEU A 229 -3.57 -23.09 0.67
CA LEU A 229 -3.06 -24.31 1.30
C LEU A 229 -4.19 -25.16 1.90
N ASN A 230 -5.32 -24.55 2.26
CA ASN A 230 -6.48 -25.21 2.87
C ASN A 230 -7.63 -25.54 1.89
N THR A 231 -7.45 -25.35 0.58
CA THR A 231 -8.48 -25.71 -0.42
C THR A 231 -8.60 -27.22 -0.65
N GLY A 232 -7.55 -27.97 -0.32
CA GLY A 232 -7.45 -29.39 -0.64
C GLY A 232 -7.17 -29.70 -2.11
N GLY A 233 -6.89 -30.97 -2.41
CA GLY A 233 -6.69 -31.46 -3.77
C GLY A 233 -5.53 -30.81 -4.54
N ALA A 234 -5.65 -30.80 -5.86
CA ALA A 234 -4.60 -30.33 -6.76
C ALA A 234 -4.22 -28.85 -6.58
N GLU A 235 -5.16 -28.02 -6.14
CA GLU A 235 -4.93 -26.60 -5.92
C GLU A 235 -4.02 -26.33 -4.72
N SER A 236 -4.30 -26.99 -3.61
CA SER A 236 -3.48 -26.95 -2.41
C SER A 236 -2.06 -27.49 -2.69
N GLN A 237 -1.96 -28.60 -3.44
CA GLN A 237 -0.68 -29.16 -3.86
C GLN A 237 0.12 -28.19 -4.72
N ALA A 238 -0.50 -27.59 -5.75
CA ALA A 238 0.18 -26.64 -6.63
C ALA A 238 0.67 -25.43 -5.84
N THR A 239 -0.14 -24.93 -4.89
CA THR A 239 0.21 -23.83 -4.01
C THR A 239 1.40 -24.19 -3.12
N ALA A 240 1.36 -25.34 -2.45
CA ALA A 240 2.45 -25.82 -1.58
C ALA A 240 3.74 -26.03 -2.38
N ALA A 241 3.67 -26.64 -3.56
CA ALA A 241 4.83 -26.83 -4.43
C ALA A 241 5.46 -25.49 -4.85
N ARG A 242 4.64 -24.50 -5.22
CA ARG A 242 5.14 -23.17 -5.61
C ARG A 242 5.71 -22.39 -4.45
N MET A 243 5.13 -22.50 -3.26
CA MET A 243 5.73 -21.94 -2.05
C MET A 243 7.06 -22.59 -1.74
N LEU A 244 7.15 -23.91 -1.89
CA LEU A 244 8.39 -24.64 -1.65
C LEU A 244 9.48 -24.22 -2.64
N ASP A 245 9.17 -24.12 -3.95
CA ASP A 245 10.08 -23.63 -4.97
C ASP A 245 10.59 -22.22 -4.66
N MET A 246 9.70 -21.35 -4.21
CA MET A 246 10.02 -19.96 -3.87
C MET A 246 10.88 -19.86 -2.60
N PHE A 247 10.54 -20.62 -1.54
CA PHE A 247 11.25 -20.56 -0.26
C PHE A 247 12.58 -21.31 -0.29
N ALA A 248 12.66 -22.40 -1.05
CA ALA A 248 13.88 -23.21 -1.18
C ALA A 248 14.84 -22.69 -2.28
N ASP A 249 14.53 -21.57 -2.94
CA ASP A 249 15.45 -20.96 -3.90
C ASP A 249 16.78 -20.62 -3.22
N LYS A 250 17.90 -20.99 -3.88
CA LYS A 250 19.27 -20.80 -3.36
C LYS A 250 19.57 -19.37 -2.93
N ARG A 251 18.92 -18.38 -3.55
CA ARG A 251 19.07 -16.96 -3.18
C ARG A 251 18.61 -16.67 -1.76
N PHE A 252 17.70 -17.47 -1.23
CA PHE A 252 17.11 -17.32 0.10
C PHE A 252 17.57 -18.38 1.11
N GLU A 253 18.54 -19.22 0.75
CA GLU A 253 19.06 -20.29 1.61
C GLU A 253 19.54 -19.75 2.97
N PHE A 254 20.09 -18.55 3.00
CA PHE A 254 20.57 -17.89 4.22
C PHE A 254 19.48 -17.68 5.27
N LEU A 255 18.20 -17.59 4.87
CA LEU A 255 17.06 -17.44 5.79
C LEU A 255 16.89 -18.66 6.70
N TRP A 256 17.24 -19.85 6.19
CA TRP A 256 17.02 -21.14 6.82
C TRP A 256 18.25 -21.67 7.55
N GLN A 257 19.39 -21.00 7.41
CA GLN A 257 20.64 -21.41 8.05
C GLN A 257 20.84 -20.79 9.43
N GLN A 258 20.07 -19.78 9.79
CA GLN A 258 20.21 -19.04 11.04
C GLN A 258 19.03 -19.30 11.95
N ASP A 259 19.29 -19.35 13.25
CA ASP A 259 18.24 -19.39 14.26
C ASP A 259 17.52 -18.03 14.30
N ASP A 260 16.22 -18.06 14.61
CA ASP A 260 15.43 -16.88 14.87
C ASP A 260 15.73 -16.26 16.24
N ALA A 261 15.03 -15.17 16.60
CA ALA A 261 15.17 -14.52 17.90
C ALA A 261 14.85 -15.46 19.09
N ASN A 262 14.07 -16.51 18.86
CA ASN A 262 13.69 -17.50 19.86
C ASN A 262 14.61 -18.73 19.86
N LYS A 263 15.74 -18.65 19.13
CA LYS A 263 16.72 -19.74 18.95
C LYS A 263 16.09 -21.01 18.36
N THR A 264 15.09 -20.83 17.52
CA THR A 264 14.47 -21.91 16.75
C THR A 264 14.91 -21.79 15.29
N ARG A 265 15.14 -22.95 14.68
CA ARG A 265 15.48 -23.07 13.27
C ARG A 265 14.33 -23.72 12.55
N SER A 266 13.85 -23.08 11.51
CA SER A 266 12.80 -23.62 10.65
C SER A 266 13.34 -23.93 9.26
N THR A 267 12.67 -24.80 8.54
CA THR A 267 12.94 -25.08 7.13
C THR A 267 11.82 -24.51 6.26
N PRO A 268 12.02 -24.37 4.93
CA PRO A 268 10.94 -24.01 4.01
C PRO A 268 9.68 -24.85 4.20
N ARG A 269 9.87 -26.15 4.42
CA ARG A 269 8.80 -27.13 4.62
C ARG A 269 8.03 -26.88 5.93
N ASP A 270 8.76 -26.69 7.03
CA ASP A 270 8.16 -26.42 8.34
C ASP A 270 7.34 -25.14 8.32
N THR A 271 7.83 -24.10 7.63
CA THR A 271 7.11 -22.82 7.48
C THR A 271 5.83 -22.98 6.67
N ILE A 272 5.84 -23.77 5.57
CA ILE A 272 4.62 -24.04 4.79
C ILE A 272 3.58 -24.80 5.63
N LEU A 273 4.03 -25.80 6.40
CA LEU A 273 3.15 -26.54 7.30
C LEU A 273 2.56 -25.62 8.38
N ALA A 274 3.41 -24.79 8.99
CA ALA A 274 2.95 -23.83 10.00
C ALA A 274 1.98 -22.77 9.43
N LEU A 275 2.14 -22.34 8.17
CA LEU A 275 1.21 -21.44 7.49
C LEU A 275 -0.17 -22.12 7.26
N LYS A 276 -0.15 -23.40 6.92
CA LYS A 276 -1.38 -24.18 6.76
C LYS A 276 -2.07 -24.36 8.11
N ASP A 277 -1.35 -24.90 9.10
CA ASP A 277 -1.87 -25.21 10.43
C ASP A 277 -2.37 -23.96 11.17
N TRP A 278 -1.78 -22.77 10.90
CA TRP A 278 -2.29 -21.52 11.47
C TRP A 278 -3.71 -21.18 11.03
N SER A 279 -4.10 -21.61 9.84
CA SER A 279 -5.33 -21.16 9.18
C SER A 279 -6.37 -22.24 8.91
N ASP A 280 -6.12 -23.51 9.25
CA ASP A 280 -7.14 -24.57 9.21
C ASP A 280 -7.93 -24.64 10.54
N GLU A 281 -8.89 -25.56 10.63
CA GLU A 281 -9.83 -25.61 11.75
C GLU A 281 -9.50 -26.73 12.74
N ASP A 282 -8.54 -27.59 12.39
CA ASP A 282 -8.19 -28.72 13.29
C ASP A 282 -7.05 -28.31 14.25
N THR A 283 -6.58 -29.22 15.09
CA THR A 283 -5.54 -28.98 16.10
C THR A 283 -4.35 -29.89 15.93
N THR A 284 -4.31 -30.63 14.82
CA THR A 284 -3.34 -31.68 14.57
C THR A 284 -2.34 -31.25 13.54
N GLN A 285 -1.07 -31.16 13.92
CA GLN A 285 0.01 -30.73 13.02
C GLN A 285 -0.04 -31.49 11.70
N SER A 286 -0.04 -30.75 10.59
CA SER A 286 0.00 -31.30 9.25
C SER A 286 1.38 -31.84 8.90
N THR A 287 1.41 -32.80 7.99
CA THR A 287 2.63 -33.31 7.36
C THR A 287 2.46 -33.36 5.85
N LEU A 288 3.55 -33.15 5.09
CA LEU A 288 3.52 -33.26 3.64
C LEU A 288 3.48 -34.73 3.20
N ASN A 289 2.50 -35.06 2.38
CA ASN A 289 2.37 -36.36 1.76
C ASN A 289 3.02 -36.35 0.36
N GLU A 290 4.21 -36.91 0.25
CA GLU A 290 4.92 -36.99 -1.03
C GLU A 290 4.39 -38.11 -1.94
N LYS A 291 3.58 -39.03 -1.41
CA LYS A 291 3.11 -40.21 -2.13
C LYS A 291 1.78 -40.00 -2.82
N ASP A 292 0.96 -39.09 -2.34
CA ASP A 292 -0.35 -38.81 -2.92
C ASP A 292 -0.48 -37.34 -3.31
N PRO A 293 -0.27 -37.03 -4.59
CA PRO A 293 -0.39 -35.66 -5.09
C PRO A 293 -1.80 -35.10 -5.02
N THR A 294 -2.82 -35.91 -4.86
CA THR A 294 -4.20 -35.44 -4.72
C THR A 294 -4.52 -34.95 -3.30
N ASN A 295 -3.76 -35.42 -2.31
CA ASN A 295 -3.86 -34.99 -0.93
C ASN A 295 -2.46 -34.65 -0.37
N PRO A 296 -1.99 -33.43 -0.60
CA PRO A 296 -0.61 -33.05 -0.29
C PRO A 296 -0.34 -32.93 1.22
N PHE A 297 -1.38 -32.79 2.02
CA PHE A 297 -1.29 -32.71 3.46
C PHE A 297 -2.06 -33.84 4.13
N VAL A 298 -1.45 -34.46 5.13
CA VAL A 298 -2.07 -35.44 6.00
C VAL A 298 -1.89 -35.05 7.45
N SER A 299 -2.84 -35.36 8.28
CA SER A 299 -2.74 -35.12 9.72
C SER A 299 -1.60 -35.95 10.31
N GLY A 300 -0.73 -35.27 11.05
CA GLY A 300 0.31 -35.91 11.85
C GLY A 300 -0.19 -36.40 13.20
N PHE A 301 0.74 -36.53 14.14
CA PHE A 301 0.41 -37.01 15.50
C PHE A 301 0.72 -35.93 16.57
N ALA A 302 1.33 -34.80 16.20
CA ALA A 302 1.71 -33.76 17.12
C ALA A 302 0.62 -32.68 17.17
N ASP A 303 0.62 -31.94 18.26
CA ASP A 303 -0.21 -30.74 18.46
C ASP A 303 0.42 -29.56 17.70
N GLU A 304 -0.39 -28.81 16.95
CA GLU A 304 0.01 -27.61 16.20
C GLU A 304 0.59 -26.52 17.09
N GLY A 305 0.14 -26.42 18.34
CA GLY A 305 0.64 -25.49 19.35
C GLY A 305 2.06 -25.80 19.83
N SER A 306 2.60 -27.00 19.53
CA SER A 306 3.90 -27.46 20.00
C SER A 306 5.05 -26.49 19.65
N PRO A 307 5.20 -25.96 18.43
CA PRO A 307 6.24 -24.96 18.10
C PRO A 307 6.10 -23.67 18.91
N TYR A 308 4.87 -23.23 19.17
CA TYR A 308 4.56 -21.94 19.79
C TYR A 308 4.69 -21.95 21.31
N SER A 309 4.77 -23.13 21.93
CA SER A 309 5.01 -23.28 23.36
C SER A 309 6.36 -22.72 23.83
N ARG A 310 7.31 -22.51 22.90
CA ARG A 310 8.67 -22.00 23.15
C ARG A 310 8.78 -20.47 23.09
N TYR A 311 7.74 -19.80 22.56
CA TYR A 311 7.76 -18.34 22.45
C TYR A 311 7.46 -17.65 23.80
N GLU A 312 7.98 -16.46 23.98
CA GLU A 312 7.69 -15.60 25.14
C GLU A 312 7.11 -14.24 24.67
N PRO A 313 5.86 -13.92 24.98
CA PRO A 313 4.88 -14.77 25.70
C PRO A 313 4.38 -15.93 24.83
N ARG A 314 3.97 -17.01 25.48
CA ARG A 314 3.31 -18.14 24.82
C ARG A 314 2.00 -17.70 24.17
N TYR A 315 1.69 -18.25 23.03
CA TYR A 315 0.40 -18.10 22.37
C TYR A 315 0.06 -19.41 21.61
N ASP A 316 -1.22 -19.58 21.35
CA ASP A 316 -1.74 -20.72 20.62
C ASP A 316 -1.92 -20.39 19.13
N VAL A 317 -2.02 -21.42 18.31
CA VAL A 317 -2.37 -21.32 16.89
C VAL A 317 -3.78 -20.72 16.76
N LYS A 318 -4.01 -19.92 15.75
CA LYS A 318 -5.30 -19.25 15.57
C LYS A 318 -6.41 -20.19 15.13
N ASN A 319 -6.09 -21.20 14.33
CA ASN A 319 -7.03 -22.16 13.69
C ASN A 319 -8.19 -21.42 12.99
N ALA A 320 -7.87 -20.33 12.29
CA ALA A 320 -8.81 -19.51 11.56
C ALA A 320 -8.10 -18.73 10.46
N ARG A 321 -8.86 -18.24 9.49
CA ARG A 321 -8.35 -17.42 8.38
C ARG A 321 -7.50 -16.25 8.85
N PHE A 322 -6.48 -15.94 8.08
CA PHE A 322 -5.68 -14.71 8.27
C PHE A 322 -6.55 -13.46 8.06
N ASP A 323 -6.45 -12.51 8.98
CA ASP A 323 -7.10 -11.21 8.87
C ASP A 323 -6.25 -10.19 8.10
N SER A 324 -4.92 -10.33 8.19
CA SER A 324 -3.98 -9.46 7.50
C SER A 324 -2.69 -10.18 7.15
N LEU A 325 -1.96 -9.64 6.18
CA LEU A 325 -0.63 -10.15 5.81
C LEU A 325 0.37 -10.01 6.97
N ASP A 326 0.21 -9.01 7.82
CA ASP A 326 1.08 -8.81 8.99
C ASP A 326 0.91 -9.89 10.07
N GLU A 327 -0.20 -10.61 10.06
CA GLU A 327 -0.42 -11.75 10.95
C GLU A 327 0.55 -12.91 10.68
N LEU A 328 1.12 -12.99 9.47
CA LEU A 328 2.15 -13.96 9.15
C LEU A 328 3.34 -13.92 10.13
N TYR A 329 3.65 -12.77 10.72
CA TYR A 329 4.69 -12.65 11.75
C TYR A 329 4.46 -13.51 13.00
N ARG A 330 3.24 -13.99 13.20
CA ARG A 330 2.91 -14.89 14.31
C ARG A 330 3.14 -16.36 13.97
N VAL A 331 3.34 -16.69 12.70
CA VAL A 331 3.51 -18.06 12.24
C VAL A 331 4.95 -18.52 12.47
N HIS A 332 5.10 -19.77 12.95
CA HIS A 332 6.41 -20.36 13.15
C HIS A 332 7.25 -20.34 11.85
N GLY A 333 8.48 -19.89 11.95
CA GLY A 333 9.40 -19.77 10.81
C GLY A 333 9.30 -18.46 10.04
N VAL A 334 8.32 -17.61 10.35
CA VAL A 334 8.19 -16.26 9.74
C VAL A 334 8.81 -15.21 10.66
N ASN A 335 9.76 -14.48 10.12
CA ASN A 335 10.46 -13.39 10.81
C ASN A 335 10.64 -12.18 9.87
N ASP A 336 11.26 -11.11 10.35
CA ASP A 336 11.49 -9.90 9.55
C ASP A 336 12.21 -10.16 8.23
N ARG A 337 13.19 -11.07 8.23
CA ARG A 337 13.95 -11.43 7.03
C ARG A 337 13.08 -12.18 6.01
N PHE A 338 12.26 -13.11 6.51
CA PHE A 338 11.29 -13.82 5.69
C PHE A 338 10.31 -12.82 5.05
N MET A 339 9.75 -11.93 5.86
CA MET A 339 8.81 -10.92 5.35
C MET A 339 9.49 -9.94 4.39
N ALA A 340 10.73 -9.54 4.63
CA ALA A 340 11.48 -8.70 3.69
C ALA A 340 11.70 -9.39 2.33
N ALA A 341 11.84 -10.71 2.31
CA ALA A 341 12.06 -11.48 1.08
C ALA A 341 10.76 -11.80 0.32
N PHE A 342 9.66 -12.06 1.04
CA PHE A 342 8.47 -12.69 0.45
C PHE A 342 7.17 -11.89 0.60
N ARG A 343 7.14 -10.79 1.37
CA ARG A 343 5.92 -9.98 1.61
C ARG A 343 5.22 -9.57 0.31
N ASP A 344 5.99 -9.14 -0.68
CA ASP A 344 5.43 -8.64 -1.94
C ASP A 344 4.93 -9.76 -2.87
N ARG A 345 5.25 -11.00 -2.55
CA ARG A 345 4.87 -12.20 -3.32
C ARG A 345 3.75 -13.01 -2.67
N LEU A 346 3.44 -12.73 -1.41
CA LEU A 346 2.41 -13.44 -0.64
C LEU A 346 1.20 -12.54 -0.43
N THR A 347 0.03 -13.16 -0.32
CA THR A 347 -1.23 -12.50 0.03
C THR A 347 -2.13 -13.42 0.83
N VAL A 348 -3.09 -12.82 1.55
CA VAL A 348 -4.14 -13.52 2.29
C VAL A 348 -5.54 -12.99 1.96
N TYR A 349 -5.61 -11.96 1.12
CA TYR A 349 -6.81 -11.15 0.90
C TYR A 349 -7.76 -11.64 -0.20
N PRO A 350 -7.27 -12.18 -1.35
CA PRO A 350 -8.16 -12.71 -2.37
C PRO A 350 -9.06 -13.81 -1.83
N ASP A 351 -10.24 -13.94 -2.42
CA ASP A 351 -11.11 -15.08 -2.11
C ASP A 351 -10.38 -16.39 -2.38
N ILE A 352 -10.60 -17.38 -1.52
CA ILE A 352 -9.96 -18.69 -1.64
C ILE A 352 -10.31 -19.36 -2.97
N ASN A 353 -11.48 -19.02 -3.55
CA ASN A 353 -11.95 -19.50 -4.84
C ASN A 353 -11.59 -18.56 -6.01
N SER A 354 -10.74 -17.53 -5.80
CA SER A 354 -10.30 -16.67 -6.88
C SER A 354 -9.53 -17.48 -7.91
N LYS A 355 -9.79 -17.19 -9.19
CA LYS A 355 -9.17 -17.93 -10.29
C LYS A 355 -7.79 -17.36 -10.60
N PRO A 356 -6.77 -18.19 -10.91
CA PRO A 356 -5.51 -17.69 -11.43
C PRO A 356 -5.74 -16.80 -12.65
N ASN A 357 -5.15 -15.61 -12.66
CA ASN A 357 -5.28 -14.66 -13.75
C ASN A 357 -4.28 -14.99 -14.85
N VAL A 358 -4.76 -15.27 -16.08
CA VAL A 358 -3.92 -15.56 -17.24
C VAL A 358 -3.09 -14.35 -17.71
N ASN A 359 -3.41 -13.15 -17.23
CA ASN A 359 -2.73 -11.91 -17.56
C ASN A 359 -1.71 -11.45 -16.50
N THR A 360 -1.41 -12.31 -15.54
CA THR A 360 -0.37 -12.02 -14.53
C THR A 360 1.01 -11.87 -15.19
N ASP A 361 1.83 -10.95 -14.66
CA ASP A 361 3.21 -10.76 -15.09
C ASP A 361 4.18 -11.64 -14.28
N ASP A 362 3.74 -12.13 -13.12
CA ASP A 362 4.55 -13.03 -12.29
C ASP A 362 4.66 -14.43 -12.94
N PRO A 363 5.88 -14.92 -13.20
CA PRO A 363 6.09 -16.21 -13.83
C PRO A 363 5.60 -17.39 -12.97
N ILE A 364 5.62 -17.25 -11.64
CA ILE A 364 5.15 -18.28 -10.72
C ILE A 364 3.63 -18.41 -10.83
N MET A 365 2.91 -17.29 -10.81
CA MET A 365 1.47 -17.27 -10.96
C MET A 365 1.02 -17.70 -12.37
N LEU A 366 1.78 -17.34 -13.40
CA LEU A 366 1.51 -17.81 -14.75
C LEU A 366 1.72 -19.33 -14.87
N GLY A 367 2.76 -19.87 -14.23
CA GLY A 367 2.95 -21.32 -14.09
C GLY A 367 1.78 -22.00 -13.39
N LEU A 368 1.22 -21.40 -12.34
CA LEU A 368 0.03 -21.91 -11.66
C LEU A 368 -1.18 -21.91 -12.60
N ALA A 369 -1.37 -20.85 -13.39
CA ALA A 369 -2.44 -20.78 -14.39
C ALA A 369 -2.29 -21.88 -15.46
N ILE A 370 -1.06 -22.15 -15.94
CA ILE A 370 -0.77 -23.23 -16.87
C ILE A 370 -1.14 -24.60 -16.27
N MET A 371 -0.73 -24.86 -15.04
CA MET A 371 -1.04 -26.10 -14.35
C MET A 371 -2.55 -26.28 -14.10
N SER A 372 -3.24 -25.18 -13.78
CA SER A 372 -4.71 -25.18 -13.64
C SER A 372 -5.45 -25.39 -14.95
N ALA A 373 -4.83 -25.05 -16.08
CA ALA A 373 -5.37 -25.27 -17.42
C ALA A 373 -5.21 -26.70 -17.90
N ALA A 374 -4.17 -27.41 -17.46
CA ALA A 374 -3.87 -28.76 -17.91
C ALA A 374 -4.95 -29.75 -17.49
N ASP A 375 -5.13 -30.80 -18.30
CA ASP A 375 -6.08 -31.89 -18.00
C ASP A 375 -5.54 -32.76 -16.86
N PRO A 376 -6.22 -32.81 -15.70
CA PRO A 376 -5.76 -33.63 -14.57
C PRO A 376 -5.80 -35.14 -14.86
N ASN A 377 -6.62 -35.56 -15.85
CA ASN A 377 -6.71 -36.95 -16.25
C ASN A 377 -5.62 -37.37 -17.28
N ARG A 378 -4.90 -36.39 -17.82
CA ARG A 378 -3.80 -36.58 -18.76
C ARG A 378 -2.61 -35.73 -18.36
N PRO A 379 -1.99 -36.01 -17.20
CA PRO A 379 -0.88 -35.19 -16.71
C PRO A 379 0.29 -35.24 -17.70
N ASP A 380 0.78 -34.08 -18.08
CA ASP A 380 1.94 -33.95 -18.95
C ASP A 380 3.21 -33.78 -18.12
N PRO A 381 4.14 -34.75 -18.12
CA PRO A 381 5.36 -34.67 -17.33
C PRO A 381 6.27 -33.51 -17.69
N ARG A 382 6.12 -32.91 -18.88
CA ARG A 382 6.90 -31.73 -19.29
C ARG A 382 6.56 -30.50 -18.45
N LEU A 383 5.39 -30.43 -17.83
CA LEU A 383 4.99 -29.32 -16.96
C LEU A 383 5.79 -29.26 -15.65
N THR A 384 6.45 -30.37 -15.28
CA THR A 384 7.35 -30.40 -14.12
C THR A 384 8.79 -30.03 -14.48
N ASP A 385 9.12 -29.93 -15.78
CA ASP A 385 10.41 -29.46 -16.27
C ASP A 385 10.47 -27.93 -16.27
N PRO A 386 11.35 -27.32 -15.46
CA PRO A 386 11.47 -25.85 -15.41
C PRO A 386 11.84 -25.21 -16.75
N VAL A 387 12.61 -25.92 -17.61
CA VAL A 387 13.03 -25.38 -18.90
C VAL A 387 11.83 -25.27 -19.84
N PHE A 388 11.05 -26.34 -19.95
CA PHE A 388 9.83 -26.35 -20.77
C PHE A 388 8.79 -25.34 -20.27
N LEU A 389 8.61 -25.26 -18.96
CA LEU A 389 7.66 -24.33 -18.36
C LEU A 389 8.05 -22.88 -18.64
N ASN A 390 9.33 -22.52 -18.53
CA ASN A 390 9.82 -21.18 -18.85
C ASN A 390 9.68 -20.85 -20.35
N GLU A 391 9.90 -21.83 -21.24
CA GLU A 391 9.66 -21.65 -22.65
C GLU A 391 8.18 -21.38 -22.95
N LEU A 392 7.28 -22.14 -22.32
CA LEU A 392 5.83 -21.94 -22.47
C LEU A 392 5.39 -20.57 -21.93
N ILE A 393 5.90 -20.16 -20.76
CA ILE A 393 5.67 -18.83 -20.20
C ILE A 393 6.13 -17.75 -21.20
N SER A 394 7.29 -17.91 -21.80
CA SER A 394 7.82 -16.97 -22.78
C SER A 394 6.93 -16.89 -24.04
N ARG A 395 6.41 -18.00 -24.50
CA ARG A 395 5.44 -18.04 -25.64
C ARG A 395 4.13 -17.33 -25.28
N ILE A 396 3.61 -17.54 -24.08
CA ILE A 396 2.38 -16.87 -23.60
C ILE A 396 2.62 -15.36 -23.52
N ARG A 397 3.76 -14.91 -22.95
CA ARG A 397 4.11 -13.50 -22.90
C ARG A 397 4.26 -12.88 -24.29
N ALA A 398 4.90 -13.59 -25.23
CA ALA A 398 5.01 -13.13 -26.62
C ALA A 398 3.64 -13.00 -27.29
N ALA A 399 2.76 -14.00 -27.13
CA ALA A 399 1.40 -13.93 -27.67
C ALA A 399 0.61 -12.76 -27.04
N ARG A 400 0.81 -12.46 -25.76
CA ARG A 400 0.18 -11.35 -25.06
C ARG A 400 0.69 -9.98 -25.52
N MET A 401 1.96 -9.86 -25.92
CA MET A 401 2.51 -8.60 -26.47
C MET A 401 1.79 -8.11 -27.73
N PHE A 402 1.24 -9.02 -28.52
CA PHE A 402 0.46 -8.68 -29.71
C PHE A 402 -0.99 -8.29 -29.37
N SER A 403 -1.44 -8.51 -28.16
CA SER A 403 -2.75 -8.14 -27.67
C SER A 403 -2.67 -6.92 -26.76
N PHE A 404 -2.88 -5.73 -27.31
CA PHE A 404 -2.88 -4.47 -26.56
C PHE A 404 -3.85 -4.47 -25.37
N PHE A 405 -4.84 -5.33 -25.38
CA PHE A 405 -5.93 -5.40 -24.41
C PHE A 405 -5.84 -6.60 -23.45
N GLY A 406 -4.68 -7.26 -23.37
CA GLY A 406 -4.53 -8.50 -22.61
C GLY A 406 -5.06 -9.73 -23.36
N MET A 407 -4.87 -10.89 -22.76
CA MET A 407 -5.21 -12.20 -23.33
C MET A 407 -6.49 -12.71 -22.69
N SER A 408 -7.41 -13.23 -23.51
CA SER A 408 -8.59 -13.95 -23.00
C SER A 408 -8.22 -15.36 -22.55
N VAL A 409 -9.06 -15.98 -21.71
CA VAL A 409 -8.88 -17.39 -21.32
C VAL A 409 -8.87 -18.30 -22.56
N SER A 410 -9.65 -17.99 -23.58
CA SER A 410 -9.69 -18.75 -24.84
C SER A 410 -8.35 -18.73 -25.58
N ASP A 411 -7.74 -17.54 -25.69
CA ASP A 411 -6.46 -17.37 -26.37
C ASP A 411 -5.34 -18.07 -25.57
N PHE A 412 -5.37 -17.95 -24.25
CA PHE A 412 -4.44 -18.63 -23.36
C PHE A 412 -4.50 -20.16 -23.54
N VAL A 413 -5.71 -20.72 -23.55
CA VAL A 413 -5.93 -22.15 -23.79
C VAL A 413 -5.41 -22.53 -25.20
N GLY A 414 -5.63 -21.71 -26.22
CA GLY A 414 -5.12 -21.92 -27.54
C GLY A 414 -3.59 -22.03 -27.63
N VAL A 415 -2.87 -21.17 -26.88
CA VAL A 415 -1.40 -21.22 -26.80
C VAL A 415 -0.92 -22.50 -26.11
N ILE A 416 -1.60 -22.94 -25.06
CA ILE A 416 -1.29 -24.20 -24.34
C ILE A 416 -1.50 -25.42 -25.26
N GLU A 417 -2.58 -25.44 -26.00
CA GLU A 417 -2.87 -26.51 -26.96
C GLU A 417 -1.86 -26.56 -28.12
N GLN A 418 -1.45 -25.40 -28.63
CA GLN A 418 -0.41 -25.32 -29.67
C GLN A 418 0.95 -25.85 -29.15
N ALA A 419 1.22 -25.77 -27.83
CA ALA A 419 2.37 -26.41 -27.22
C ALA A 419 2.21 -27.93 -27.01
N GLY A 420 1.05 -28.49 -27.41
CA GLY A 420 0.76 -29.92 -27.35
C GLY A 420 0.35 -30.44 -25.98
N ILE A 421 -0.09 -29.52 -25.07
CA ILE A 421 -0.59 -29.89 -23.73
C ILE A 421 -2.09 -30.14 -23.82
N ALA A 422 -2.55 -31.24 -23.23
CA ALA A 422 -3.98 -31.52 -23.08
C ALA A 422 -4.61 -30.53 -22.11
N VAL A 423 -5.64 -29.81 -22.55
CA VAL A 423 -6.37 -28.85 -21.72
C VAL A 423 -7.60 -29.52 -21.08
N ASN A 424 -7.89 -29.13 -19.85
CA ASN A 424 -9.02 -29.62 -19.09
C ASN A 424 -10.33 -29.43 -19.87
N PRO A 425 -11.09 -30.52 -20.15
CA PRO A 425 -12.34 -30.46 -20.91
C PRO A 425 -13.39 -29.52 -20.31
N LEU A 426 -13.38 -29.33 -18.99
CA LEU A 426 -14.31 -28.43 -18.29
C LEU A 426 -14.05 -26.96 -18.61
N ILE A 427 -12.82 -26.60 -18.98
CA ILE A 427 -12.49 -25.24 -19.45
C ILE A 427 -12.95 -25.09 -20.89
N LYS A 428 -12.68 -26.08 -21.75
CA LYS A 428 -13.06 -26.06 -23.16
C LYS A 428 -14.58 -26.00 -23.37
N GLY A 429 -15.34 -26.74 -22.56
CA GLY A 429 -16.80 -26.83 -22.71
C GLY A 429 -17.53 -25.53 -22.46
N ASN A 430 -17.01 -24.69 -21.57
CA ASN A 430 -17.55 -23.36 -21.30
C ASN A 430 -16.46 -22.43 -20.76
N VAL A 431 -15.73 -21.78 -21.68
CA VAL A 431 -14.60 -20.90 -21.34
C VAL A 431 -15.01 -19.75 -20.45
N GLN A 432 -16.20 -19.18 -20.65
CA GLN A 432 -16.65 -18.01 -19.88
C GLN A 432 -17.11 -18.37 -18.47
N GLN A 433 -17.65 -19.57 -18.26
CA GLN A 433 -18.14 -20.03 -16.98
C GLN A 433 -17.20 -21.04 -16.28
N ASN A 434 -15.98 -21.23 -16.85
CA ASN A 434 -15.02 -22.11 -16.21
C ASN A 434 -14.68 -21.63 -14.79
N ARG A 435 -14.36 -22.57 -13.90
CA ARG A 435 -14.01 -22.28 -12.48
C ARG A 435 -12.50 -22.24 -12.24
N TYR A 436 -11.69 -22.57 -13.25
CA TYR A 436 -10.26 -22.83 -13.09
C TYR A 436 -9.37 -21.66 -13.49
N LEU A 437 -9.80 -20.83 -14.45
CA LEU A 437 -9.02 -19.71 -14.97
C LEU A 437 -9.84 -18.44 -15.05
N GLY A 438 -9.19 -17.31 -14.83
CA GLY A 438 -9.74 -15.96 -15.00
C GLY A 438 -8.83 -15.10 -15.87
N ASP A 439 -9.38 -14.12 -16.52
CA ASP A 439 -8.64 -13.10 -17.28
C ASP A 439 -8.65 -11.74 -16.59
N LYS A 440 -9.33 -11.62 -15.44
CA LYS A 440 -9.55 -10.39 -14.70
C LYS A 440 -9.37 -10.63 -13.22
N SER A 441 -8.73 -9.69 -12.56
CA SER A 441 -8.55 -9.69 -11.12
C SER A 441 -9.65 -8.90 -10.41
N LYS A 442 -9.95 -9.28 -9.19
CA LYS A 442 -11.01 -8.66 -8.36
C LYS A 442 -10.48 -8.02 -7.09
N THR A 443 -9.29 -8.39 -6.64
CA THR A 443 -8.72 -7.95 -5.37
C THR A 443 -7.49 -7.10 -5.62
N PHE A 444 -7.51 -5.86 -5.12
CA PHE A 444 -6.45 -4.88 -5.35
C PHE A 444 -6.04 -4.20 -4.06
N THR A 445 -4.75 -3.95 -3.90
CA THR A 445 -4.22 -3.06 -2.87
C THR A 445 -3.99 -1.68 -3.45
N ILE A 446 -4.52 -0.66 -2.78
CA ILE A 446 -4.24 0.74 -3.05
C ILE A 446 -3.35 1.24 -1.92
N LYS A 447 -2.14 1.67 -2.25
CA LYS A 447 -1.23 2.38 -1.34
C LYS A 447 -1.19 3.84 -1.76
N SER A 448 -1.70 4.72 -0.92
CA SER A 448 -1.75 6.15 -1.17
C SER A 448 -0.87 6.89 -0.18
N VAL A 449 0.11 7.61 -0.68
CA VAL A 449 1.01 8.47 0.09
C VAL A 449 0.56 9.91 -0.12
N GLY A 450 0.23 10.59 0.97
CA GLY A 450 -0.07 12.02 0.97
C GLY A 450 1.06 12.80 1.61
N GLU A 451 1.40 13.92 1.03
CA GLU A 451 2.48 14.81 1.46
C GLU A 451 1.95 16.21 1.70
N ALA A 452 2.35 16.82 2.81
CA ALA A 452 2.12 18.23 3.09
C ALA A 452 3.26 18.79 3.95
N GLY A 453 3.91 19.86 3.49
CA GLY A 453 5.12 20.36 4.14
C GLY A 453 6.21 19.29 4.21
N SER A 454 6.66 18.98 5.42
CA SER A 454 7.65 17.93 5.70
C SER A 454 7.02 16.61 6.16
N VAL A 455 5.69 16.51 6.20
CA VAL A 455 4.98 15.35 6.74
C VAL A 455 4.43 14.50 5.60
N GLN A 456 4.63 13.18 5.73
CA GLN A 456 4.05 12.17 4.85
C GLN A 456 3.12 11.26 5.66
N LYS A 457 1.98 10.90 5.08
CA LYS A 457 1.04 9.89 5.60
C LYS A 457 0.75 8.86 4.53
N THR A 458 0.82 7.60 4.92
CA THR A 458 0.53 6.49 4.02
C THR A 458 -0.77 5.80 4.43
N LEU A 459 -1.68 5.62 3.49
CA LEU A 459 -2.89 4.82 3.65
C LEU A 459 -2.81 3.61 2.74
N THR A 460 -2.94 2.44 3.33
CA THR A 460 -3.00 1.18 2.59
C THR A 460 -4.39 0.57 2.74
N ALA A 461 -5.04 0.26 1.63
CA ALA A 461 -6.34 -0.35 1.63
C ALA A 461 -6.42 -1.50 0.62
N VAL A 462 -6.93 -2.64 1.06
CA VAL A 462 -7.24 -3.76 0.17
C VAL A 462 -8.73 -3.77 -0.14
N ILE A 463 -9.05 -3.79 -1.42
CA ILE A 463 -10.40 -3.68 -1.93
C ILE A 463 -10.71 -4.86 -2.83
N ARG A 464 -11.83 -5.52 -2.57
CA ARG A 464 -12.36 -6.59 -3.41
C ARG A 464 -13.59 -6.11 -4.18
N LEU A 465 -13.54 -6.22 -5.50
CA LEU A 465 -14.55 -5.69 -6.43
C LEU A 465 -15.77 -6.62 -6.61
N ASP A 466 -16.24 -7.26 -5.54
CA ASP A 466 -17.40 -8.15 -5.64
C ASP A 466 -18.68 -7.35 -5.96
N ASP A 467 -18.97 -6.29 -5.19
CA ASP A 467 -20.18 -5.50 -5.31
C ASP A 467 -19.91 -3.98 -5.22
N GLY A 468 -20.66 -3.21 -5.97
CA GLY A 468 -20.72 -1.74 -5.90
C GLY A 468 -19.36 -1.05 -6.02
N LEU A 469 -18.97 -0.28 -4.99
CA LEU A 469 -17.69 0.43 -4.88
C LEU A 469 -16.51 -0.46 -4.47
N GLY A 470 -16.75 -1.76 -4.32
CA GLY A 470 -15.80 -2.71 -3.77
C GLY A 470 -15.87 -2.79 -2.24
N LYS A 471 -15.71 -4.02 -1.73
CA LYS A 471 -15.63 -4.30 -0.30
C LYS A 471 -14.24 -3.97 0.20
N LEU A 472 -14.14 -3.14 1.25
CA LEU A 472 -12.90 -2.90 1.97
C LEU A 472 -12.60 -4.14 2.82
N VAL A 473 -11.50 -4.83 2.52
CA VAL A 473 -11.07 -6.06 3.21
C VAL A 473 -10.06 -5.72 4.30
N TYR A 474 -9.16 -4.79 4.02
CA TYR A 474 -8.11 -4.35 4.93
C TYR A 474 -7.89 -2.86 4.81
N TYR A 475 -7.56 -2.21 5.92
CA TYR A 475 -7.20 -0.80 5.97
C TYR A 475 -6.13 -0.56 7.02
N ARG A 476 -5.09 0.17 6.66
CA ARG A 476 -4.00 0.56 7.56
C ARG A 476 -3.60 2.01 7.30
N GLU A 477 -3.30 2.69 8.37
CA GLU A 477 -2.82 4.07 8.41
C GLU A 477 -1.44 4.10 9.08
N GLU A 478 -0.45 4.75 8.40
CA GLU A 478 0.94 4.88 8.83
C GLU A 478 1.42 6.33 8.80
#